data_60ec8f7ca69114e9cbfa6e398e24af87
#
_entry.id   60ec8f7ca69114e9cbfa6e398e24af87
#
_cell.length_a   1.000
_cell.length_b   1.000
_cell.length_c   1.000
_cell.angle_alpha   90.00
_cell.angle_beta   90.00
_cell.angle_gamma   90.00
#
_symmetry.space_group_name_H-M   'P 1'
#
loop_
_entity.id
_entity.type
_entity.pdbx_description
1 polymer ?
#
loop_
_entity_poly.entity_id
_entity_poly.type
_entity_poly.pdbx_seq_one_letter_code
_entity_poly.pdbx_strand_id
1 'polypeptide(L)'
;RRTDTGVEVTLSTGATITGSHVLMAVGSSPNTDDLHLDTVGVDTDSRGFISVDRVSRTSHRGIYAAGDCTGVLMLASVAAMQGRIAMWHALGDAVTPLEPGLVSSTVFTDPEIATVGLTQADLDAGRFRGDVAMVPLAANARAKMSDPTDGFVKLFCRRGSRIVAGAVVVSPHASELILPLTIAVEQRLTVDQLASTFTVYPSLSGSIAEAA
;
A
#
# COMPACT_ATOMS: atom_id res chain seq x y z
N ARG A 1 -1.92 2.43 31.87
CA ARG A 1 -1.78 3.05 33.20
C ARG A 1 -0.31 3.34 33.46
N ARG A 2 0.03 4.53 33.96
CA ARG A 2 1.38 4.85 34.44
C ARG A 2 1.61 4.20 35.81
N THR A 3 2.80 3.69 36.03
CA THR A 3 3.28 3.13 37.31
C THR A 3 4.52 3.91 37.77
N ASP A 4 5.02 3.65 38.98
CA ASP A 4 6.23 4.32 39.52
C ASP A 4 7.49 3.96 38.73
N THR A 5 7.49 2.80 38.04
CA THR A 5 8.67 2.26 37.33
C THR A 5 8.47 2.21 35.81
N GLY A 6 7.34 2.70 35.28
CA GLY A 6 7.06 2.65 33.84
C GLY A 6 5.58 2.72 33.51
N VAL A 7 5.15 1.86 32.61
CA VAL A 7 3.75 1.79 32.10
C VAL A 7 3.25 0.35 32.11
N GLU A 8 1.95 0.22 32.31
CA GLU A 8 1.19 -1.02 32.23
C GLU A 8 0.10 -0.85 31.18
N VAL A 9 0.02 -1.76 30.20
CA VAL A 9 -0.97 -1.79 29.14
C VAL A 9 -1.82 -3.05 29.27
N THR A 10 -3.13 -2.90 29.47
CA THR A 10 -4.07 -4.02 29.49
C THR A 10 -4.63 -4.21 28.09
N LEU A 11 -4.52 -5.41 27.56
CA LEU A 11 -5.06 -5.80 26.25
C LEU A 11 -6.54 -6.14 26.36
N SER A 12 -7.25 -6.16 25.24
CA SER A 12 -8.67 -6.57 25.14
C SER A 12 -8.91 -8.02 25.60
N THR A 13 -7.87 -8.85 25.59
CA THR A 13 -7.88 -10.22 26.12
C THR A 13 -7.80 -10.30 27.66
N GLY A 14 -7.61 -9.17 28.34
CA GLY A 14 -7.33 -9.08 29.79
C GLY A 14 -5.87 -9.30 30.17
N ALA A 15 -5.00 -9.67 29.24
CA ALA A 15 -3.57 -9.80 29.50
C ALA A 15 -2.92 -8.42 29.73
N THR A 16 -1.91 -8.36 30.58
CA THR A 16 -1.20 -7.13 30.92
C THR A 16 0.25 -7.21 30.45
N ILE A 17 0.71 -6.15 29.78
CA ILE A 17 2.09 -5.98 29.36
C ILE A 17 2.68 -4.79 30.11
N THR A 18 3.88 -4.96 30.68
CA THR A 18 4.59 -3.88 31.35
C THR A 18 5.81 -3.45 30.54
N GLY A 19 6.14 -2.17 30.58
CA GLY A 19 7.31 -1.62 29.89
C GLY A 19 7.75 -0.31 30.51
N SER A 20 8.94 0.17 30.13
CA SER A 20 9.43 1.49 30.57
C SER A 20 8.64 2.64 29.93
N HIS A 21 8.26 2.47 28.65
CA HIS A 21 7.55 3.47 27.83
C HIS A 21 6.48 2.79 26.98
N VAL A 22 5.51 3.58 26.53
CA VAL A 22 4.52 3.17 25.53
C VAL A 22 4.47 4.20 24.39
N LEU A 23 4.50 3.72 23.15
CA LEU A 23 4.26 4.53 21.97
C LEU A 23 2.83 4.28 21.48
N MET A 24 2.05 5.35 21.38
CA MET A 24 0.70 5.33 20.80
C MET A 24 0.81 5.54 19.29
N ALA A 25 0.65 4.48 18.51
CA ALA A 25 0.75 4.48 17.04
C ALA A 25 -0.55 3.91 16.43
N VAL A 26 -1.70 4.48 16.82
CA VAL A 26 -3.05 3.93 16.55
C VAL A 26 -3.80 4.66 15.43
N GLY A 27 -3.10 5.41 14.59
CA GLY A 27 -3.66 6.16 13.47
C GLY A 27 -3.39 7.65 13.56
N SER A 28 -3.96 8.40 12.62
CA SER A 28 -3.77 9.84 12.47
C SER A 28 -5.09 10.56 12.35
N SER A 29 -5.11 11.81 12.80
CA SER A 29 -6.19 12.78 12.57
C SER A 29 -5.65 13.90 11.68
N PRO A 30 -6.46 14.46 10.77
CA PRO A 30 -6.02 15.58 9.94
C PRO A 30 -5.90 16.87 10.77
N ASN A 31 -4.92 17.70 10.47
CA ASN A 31 -4.79 19.04 11.07
C ASN A 31 -5.51 20.07 10.18
N THR A 32 -6.83 20.06 10.21
CA THR A 32 -7.69 20.89 9.35
C THR A 32 -8.61 21.83 10.12
N ASP A 33 -8.68 21.72 11.45
CA ASP A 33 -9.66 22.42 12.29
C ASP A 33 -9.52 23.95 12.24
N ASP A 34 -8.32 24.48 12.06
CA ASP A 34 -8.00 25.91 12.04
C ASP A 34 -7.89 26.51 10.62
N LEU A 35 -8.21 25.73 9.59
CA LEU A 35 -8.17 26.18 8.19
C LEU A 35 -9.44 26.91 7.76
N HIS A 36 -10.48 26.96 8.59
CA HIS A 36 -11.77 27.61 8.29
C HIS A 36 -12.36 27.19 6.94
N LEU A 37 -12.28 25.89 6.62
CA LEU A 37 -12.68 25.33 5.31
C LEU A 37 -14.16 25.53 5.00
N ASP A 38 -15.00 25.54 6.03
CA ASP A 38 -16.44 25.80 5.96
C ASP A 38 -16.76 27.20 5.41
N THR A 39 -15.93 28.20 5.74
CA THR A 39 -16.13 29.59 5.27
C THR A 39 -15.98 29.76 3.78
N VAL A 40 -15.25 28.86 3.13
CA VAL A 40 -15.01 28.83 1.68
C VAL A 40 -15.76 27.69 0.99
N GLY A 41 -16.58 26.93 1.71
CA GLY A 41 -17.39 25.86 1.15
C GLY A 41 -16.58 24.63 0.71
N VAL A 42 -15.49 24.33 1.41
CA VAL A 42 -14.73 23.08 1.24
C VAL A 42 -15.25 22.02 2.21
N ASP A 43 -15.75 20.91 1.66
CA ASP A 43 -16.33 19.84 2.44
C ASP A 43 -15.25 18.98 3.11
N THR A 44 -15.54 18.56 4.35
CA THR A 44 -14.77 17.57 5.09
C THR A 44 -15.65 16.38 5.50
N ASP A 45 -15.04 15.22 5.71
CA ASP A 45 -15.75 14.06 6.26
C ASP A 45 -15.98 14.21 7.78
N SER A 46 -16.67 13.25 8.39
CA SER A 46 -16.97 13.25 9.84
C SER A 46 -15.72 13.17 10.73
N ARG A 47 -14.55 12.89 10.18
CA ARG A 47 -13.25 12.84 10.87
C ARG A 47 -12.38 14.06 10.58
N GLY A 48 -12.87 15.02 9.79
CA GLY A 48 -12.18 16.25 9.42
C GLY A 48 -11.29 16.12 8.15
N PHE A 49 -11.26 14.99 7.46
CA PHE A 49 -10.50 14.87 6.21
C PHE A 49 -11.18 15.65 5.09
N ILE A 50 -10.38 16.37 4.28
CA ILE A 50 -10.87 17.14 3.14
C ILE A 50 -11.34 16.19 2.03
N SER A 51 -12.61 16.33 1.65
CA SER A 51 -13.19 15.53 0.55
C SER A 51 -12.62 15.97 -0.80
N VAL A 52 -12.07 15.02 -1.56
CA VAL A 52 -11.50 15.28 -2.89
C VAL A 52 -11.97 14.24 -3.90
N ASP A 53 -12.02 14.64 -5.18
CA ASP A 53 -12.18 13.72 -6.29
C ASP A 53 -10.83 13.09 -6.70
N ARG A 54 -10.86 12.23 -7.73
CA ARG A 54 -9.67 11.48 -8.19
C ARG A 54 -8.58 12.33 -8.85
N VAL A 55 -8.87 13.63 -9.10
CA VAL A 55 -7.88 14.61 -9.54
C VAL A 55 -7.51 15.59 -8.43
N SER A 56 -7.81 15.21 -7.18
CA SER A 56 -7.50 15.98 -5.96
C SER A 56 -8.22 17.33 -5.84
N ARG A 57 -9.32 17.53 -6.59
CA ARG A 57 -10.13 18.73 -6.51
C ARG A 57 -11.11 18.60 -5.35
N THR A 58 -11.25 19.66 -4.55
CA THR A 58 -12.23 19.75 -3.47
C THR A 58 -13.64 20.07 -4.00
N SER A 59 -14.62 20.18 -3.10
CA SER A 59 -15.98 20.68 -3.42
C SER A 59 -15.99 22.13 -3.92
N HIS A 60 -15.00 22.96 -3.52
CA HIS A 60 -14.87 24.32 -3.99
C HIS A 60 -14.02 24.42 -5.27
N ARG A 61 -14.56 25.11 -6.30
CA ARG A 61 -13.83 25.31 -7.58
C ARG A 61 -12.56 26.13 -7.35
N GLY A 62 -11.43 25.61 -7.86
CA GLY A 62 -10.13 26.26 -7.78
C GLY A 62 -9.35 25.94 -6.50
N ILE A 63 -9.91 25.14 -5.58
CA ILE A 63 -9.21 24.63 -4.40
C ILE A 63 -8.95 23.12 -4.58
N TYR A 64 -7.72 22.72 -4.33
CA TYR A 64 -7.25 21.33 -4.36
C TYR A 64 -6.65 20.96 -3.01
N ALA A 65 -6.70 19.68 -2.66
CA ALA A 65 -6.03 19.15 -1.48
C ALA A 65 -5.29 17.87 -1.82
N ALA A 66 -4.11 17.68 -1.25
CA ALA A 66 -3.25 16.53 -1.49
C ALA A 66 -2.57 16.05 -0.21
N GLY A 67 -2.36 14.76 -0.09
CA GLY A 67 -1.68 14.12 1.04
C GLY A 67 -2.63 13.70 2.16
N ASP A 68 -2.07 13.52 3.33
CA ASP A 68 -2.73 12.91 4.48
C ASP A 68 -4.00 13.62 4.91
N CYS A 69 -4.09 14.94 4.71
CA CYS A 69 -5.29 15.72 4.99
C CYS A 69 -6.52 15.30 4.19
N THR A 70 -6.35 14.54 3.09
CA THR A 70 -7.47 14.01 2.29
C THR A 70 -7.97 12.65 2.76
N GLY A 71 -7.22 11.93 3.58
CA GLY A 71 -7.58 10.61 4.08
C GLY A 71 -7.69 9.50 3.02
N VAL A 72 -7.32 9.77 1.76
CA VAL A 72 -7.41 8.78 0.66
C VAL A 72 -6.47 7.61 0.92
N LEU A 73 -5.19 7.88 1.08
CA LEU A 73 -4.16 6.95 1.54
C LEU A 73 -3.03 7.78 2.17
N MET A 74 -2.70 7.51 3.43
CA MET A 74 -1.68 8.27 4.17
C MET A 74 -0.27 7.77 3.84
N LEU A 75 0.14 8.00 2.60
CA LEU A 75 1.44 7.61 2.05
C LEU A 75 2.09 8.82 1.36
N ALA A 76 3.37 9.04 1.62
CA ALA A 76 4.12 10.15 1.01
C ALA A 76 4.13 10.08 -0.53
N SER A 77 4.18 8.88 -1.11
CA SER A 77 4.07 8.65 -2.55
C SER A 77 2.72 9.09 -3.11
N VAL A 78 1.64 8.83 -2.38
CA VAL A 78 0.28 9.27 -2.75
C VAL A 78 0.17 10.79 -2.64
N ALA A 79 0.69 11.40 -1.58
CA ALA A 79 0.71 12.85 -1.42
C ALA A 79 1.42 13.53 -2.60
N ALA A 80 2.60 13.02 -3.00
CA ALA A 80 3.35 13.52 -4.14
C ALA A 80 2.61 13.37 -5.47
N MET A 81 1.93 12.23 -5.68
CA MET A 81 1.15 11.99 -6.90
C MET A 81 -0.11 12.87 -6.94
N GLN A 82 -0.85 12.95 -5.84
CA GLN A 82 -2.00 13.85 -5.72
C GLN A 82 -1.61 15.30 -6.02
N GLY A 83 -0.48 15.78 -5.48
CA GLY A 83 0.01 17.13 -5.73
C GLY A 83 0.32 17.38 -7.21
N ARG A 84 0.97 16.42 -7.90
CA ARG A 84 1.25 16.51 -9.34
C ARG A 84 -0.04 16.53 -10.17
N ILE A 85 -0.97 15.60 -9.90
CA ILE A 85 -2.25 15.53 -10.60
C ILE A 85 -3.04 16.83 -10.39
N ALA A 86 -3.10 17.34 -9.15
CA ALA A 86 -3.78 18.58 -8.81
C ALA A 86 -3.24 19.76 -9.63
N MET A 87 -1.92 19.91 -9.71
CA MET A 87 -1.28 21.01 -10.43
C MET A 87 -1.48 20.89 -11.93
N TRP A 88 -1.27 19.72 -12.54
CA TRP A 88 -1.53 19.52 -13.97
C TRP A 88 -2.98 19.81 -14.33
N HIS A 89 -3.92 19.27 -13.53
CA HIS A 89 -5.35 19.51 -13.73
C HIS A 89 -5.71 21.01 -13.58
N ALA A 90 -5.15 21.69 -12.56
CA ALA A 90 -5.38 23.13 -12.35
C ALA A 90 -4.87 23.99 -13.51
N LEU A 91 -3.80 23.56 -14.18
CA LEU A 91 -3.20 24.23 -15.36
C LEU A 91 -3.91 23.87 -16.68
N GLY A 92 -4.86 22.95 -16.65
CA GLY A 92 -5.65 22.54 -17.82
C GLY A 92 -5.03 21.38 -18.62
N ASP A 93 -4.01 20.74 -18.09
CA ASP A 93 -3.41 19.57 -18.71
C ASP A 93 -4.31 18.33 -18.59
N ALA A 94 -4.21 17.42 -19.55
CA ALA A 94 -4.84 16.10 -19.48
C ALA A 94 -4.09 15.27 -18.41
N VAL A 95 -4.85 14.75 -17.43
CA VAL A 95 -4.28 13.96 -16.33
C VAL A 95 -4.96 12.59 -16.25
N THR A 96 -4.18 11.58 -15.86
CA THR A 96 -4.72 10.29 -15.42
C THR A 96 -5.12 10.43 -13.95
N PRO A 97 -6.42 10.22 -13.62
CA PRO A 97 -6.88 10.29 -12.24
C PRO A 97 -6.21 9.25 -11.35
N LEU A 98 -6.06 9.57 -10.05
CA LEU A 98 -5.53 8.62 -9.07
C LEU A 98 -6.44 7.40 -8.95
N GLU A 99 -5.84 6.22 -9.02
CA GLU A 99 -6.50 4.92 -8.78
C GLU A 99 -5.95 4.30 -7.48
N PRO A 100 -6.64 4.44 -6.34
CA PRO A 100 -6.16 3.90 -5.06
C PRO A 100 -5.88 2.39 -5.07
N GLY A 101 -6.64 1.63 -5.87
CA GLY A 101 -6.44 0.18 -6.02
C GLY A 101 -5.16 -0.24 -6.75
N LEU A 102 -4.43 0.71 -7.37
CA LEU A 102 -3.16 0.48 -8.05
C LEU A 102 -1.96 0.98 -7.23
N VAL A 103 -2.20 1.61 -6.09
CA VAL A 103 -1.13 2.12 -5.23
C VAL A 103 -0.46 0.96 -4.50
N SER A 104 0.84 0.84 -4.67
CA SER A 104 1.64 -0.05 -3.83
C SER A 104 1.96 0.60 -2.49
N SER A 105 2.03 -0.22 -1.46
CA SER A 105 2.36 0.22 -0.10
C SER A 105 3.34 -0.74 0.56
N THR A 106 4.14 -0.22 1.50
CA THR A 106 5.11 -1.02 2.24
C THR A 106 5.03 -0.70 3.72
N VAL A 107 5.07 -1.76 4.53
CA VAL A 107 5.33 -1.68 5.98
C VAL A 107 6.79 -2.05 6.18
N PHE A 108 7.58 -1.12 6.72
CA PHE A 108 9.03 -1.23 6.88
C PHE A 108 9.39 -2.00 8.17
N THR A 109 8.85 -3.19 8.30
CA THR A 109 9.24 -4.17 9.31
C THR A 109 10.50 -4.92 8.85
N ASP A 110 10.99 -5.86 9.65
CA ASP A 110 12.07 -6.78 9.27
C ASP A 110 11.55 -8.22 9.39
N PRO A 111 11.28 -8.91 8.25
CA PRO A 111 11.35 -8.44 6.85
C PRO A 111 10.27 -7.39 6.52
N GLU A 112 10.50 -6.59 5.45
CA GLU A 112 9.51 -5.65 4.90
C GLU A 112 8.31 -6.39 4.31
N ILE A 113 7.14 -5.73 4.36
CA ILE A 113 5.90 -6.25 3.76
C ILE A 113 5.39 -5.25 2.74
N ALA A 114 5.41 -5.60 1.46
CA ALA A 114 4.90 -4.76 0.39
C ALA A 114 3.68 -5.39 -0.29
N THR A 115 2.73 -4.55 -0.69
CA THR A 115 1.47 -4.99 -1.30
C THR A 115 1.07 -4.10 -2.46
N VAL A 116 0.34 -4.66 -3.42
CA VAL A 116 -0.33 -3.93 -4.49
C VAL A 116 -1.58 -4.67 -4.96
N GLY A 117 -2.62 -3.94 -5.33
CA GLY A 117 -3.83 -4.48 -5.94
C GLY A 117 -4.70 -5.27 -4.96
N LEU A 118 -5.35 -6.31 -5.47
CA LEU A 118 -6.28 -7.16 -4.72
C LEU A 118 -5.54 -8.06 -3.74
N THR A 119 -6.19 -8.36 -2.62
CA THR A 119 -5.63 -9.09 -1.48
C THR A 119 -6.29 -10.45 -1.28
N GLN A 120 -5.76 -11.25 -0.35
CA GLN A 120 -6.41 -12.50 0.09
C GLN A 120 -7.81 -12.23 0.63
N ALA A 121 -8.00 -11.15 1.40
CA ALA A 121 -9.31 -10.78 1.94
C ALA A 121 -10.32 -10.44 0.83
N ASP A 122 -9.86 -9.90 -0.31
CA ASP A 122 -10.72 -9.66 -1.47
C ASP A 122 -11.15 -10.97 -2.13
N LEU A 123 -10.25 -11.93 -2.23
CA LEU A 123 -10.55 -13.27 -2.76
C LEU A 123 -11.52 -14.02 -1.85
N ASP A 124 -11.24 -14.04 -0.55
CA ASP A 124 -12.05 -14.75 0.45
C ASP A 124 -13.46 -14.15 0.56
N ALA A 125 -13.57 -12.83 0.39
CA ALA A 125 -14.86 -12.13 0.34
C ALA A 125 -15.59 -12.27 -1.01
N GLY A 126 -15.01 -12.99 -1.98
CA GLY A 126 -15.58 -13.18 -3.31
C GLY A 126 -15.64 -11.92 -4.18
N ARG A 127 -14.89 -10.86 -3.84
CA ARG A 127 -14.82 -9.63 -4.63
C ARG A 127 -14.21 -9.83 -6.01
N PHE A 128 -13.43 -10.89 -6.18
CA PHE A 128 -12.98 -11.37 -7.49
C PHE A 128 -12.84 -12.90 -7.50
N ARG A 129 -12.87 -13.49 -8.69
CA ARG A 129 -12.56 -14.91 -8.90
C ARG A 129 -11.14 -15.03 -9.42
N GLY A 130 -10.29 -15.70 -8.66
CA GLY A 130 -8.87 -15.78 -8.99
C GLY A 130 -8.22 -17.03 -8.45
N ASP A 131 -6.97 -17.20 -8.86
CA ASP A 131 -6.06 -18.22 -8.39
C ASP A 131 -4.91 -17.53 -7.66
N VAL A 132 -4.28 -18.25 -6.73
CA VAL A 132 -3.19 -17.75 -5.89
C VAL A 132 -2.00 -18.66 -6.06
N ALA A 133 -0.83 -18.05 -6.30
CA ALA A 133 0.45 -18.73 -6.21
C ALA A 133 1.31 -18.08 -5.13
N MET A 134 2.13 -18.88 -4.43
CA MET A 134 3.03 -18.40 -3.40
C MET A 134 4.34 -19.19 -3.44
N VAL A 135 5.46 -18.49 -3.50
CA VAL A 135 6.81 -19.05 -3.46
C VAL A 135 7.50 -18.53 -2.19
N PRO A 136 7.92 -19.43 -1.27
CA PRO A 136 8.68 -19.04 -0.09
C PRO A 136 10.10 -18.62 -0.47
N LEU A 137 10.66 -17.62 0.18
CA LEU A 137 12.05 -17.19 -0.03
C LEU A 137 13.07 -18.28 0.31
N ALA A 138 12.75 -19.21 1.19
CA ALA A 138 13.54 -20.38 1.47
C ALA A 138 13.85 -21.25 0.22
N ALA A 139 13.06 -21.13 -0.86
CA ALA A 139 13.35 -21.78 -2.15
C ALA A 139 14.34 -20.99 -3.00
N ASN A 140 14.46 -19.67 -2.80
CA ASN A 140 15.27 -18.77 -3.63
C ASN A 140 16.76 -18.86 -3.31
N ALA A 141 17.60 -19.04 -4.35
CA ALA A 141 19.05 -19.17 -4.19
C ALA A 141 19.71 -17.92 -3.60
N ARG A 142 19.29 -16.71 -4.01
CA ARG A 142 19.84 -15.45 -3.49
C ARG A 142 19.48 -15.22 -2.01
N ALA A 143 18.27 -15.58 -1.61
CA ALA A 143 17.85 -15.52 -0.21
C ALA A 143 18.74 -16.42 0.65
N LYS A 144 18.98 -17.68 0.25
CA LYS A 144 19.88 -18.60 0.95
C LYS A 144 21.31 -18.09 1.09
N MET A 145 21.81 -17.35 0.10
CA MET A 145 23.16 -16.76 0.17
C MET A 145 23.28 -15.61 1.16
N SER A 146 22.19 -14.93 1.46
CA SER A 146 22.13 -13.77 2.33
C SER A 146 21.52 -14.06 3.70
N ASP A 147 21.19 -15.34 3.98
CA ASP A 147 20.54 -15.84 5.19
C ASP A 147 19.09 -15.39 5.49
N PRO A 148 18.42 -14.52 4.74
CA PRO A 148 16.99 -14.27 4.93
C PRO A 148 16.17 -15.41 4.34
N THR A 149 15.76 -16.37 5.15
CA THR A 149 14.91 -17.49 4.74
C THR A 149 13.44 -17.22 4.98
N ASP A 150 13.12 -16.26 5.84
CA ASP A 150 11.76 -15.89 6.17
C ASP A 150 11.20 -14.93 5.13
N GLY A 151 10.03 -15.28 4.59
CA GLY A 151 9.34 -14.45 3.62
C GLY A 151 8.81 -15.24 2.42
N PHE A 152 8.13 -14.52 1.54
CA PHE A 152 7.51 -15.11 0.36
C PHE A 152 7.16 -14.04 -0.68
N VAL A 153 6.95 -14.49 -1.93
CA VAL A 153 6.24 -13.75 -2.96
C VAL A 153 4.90 -14.45 -3.21
N LYS A 154 3.81 -13.71 -3.13
CA LYS A 154 2.45 -14.21 -3.34
C LYS A 154 1.78 -13.38 -4.43
N LEU A 155 1.25 -14.06 -5.45
CA LEU A 155 0.55 -13.46 -6.58
C LEU A 155 -0.92 -13.86 -6.57
N PHE A 156 -1.76 -12.90 -6.95
CA PHE A 156 -3.17 -13.12 -7.22
C PHE A 156 -3.42 -12.86 -8.70
N CYS A 157 -4.02 -13.82 -9.41
CA CYS A 157 -4.38 -13.63 -10.82
C CYS A 157 -5.87 -13.92 -11.04
N ARG A 158 -6.47 -13.24 -12.02
CA ARG A 158 -7.87 -13.46 -12.39
C ARG A 158 -8.02 -14.79 -13.11
N ARG A 159 -8.97 -15.62 -12.67
CA ARG A 159 -9.27 -16.89 -13.33
C ARG A 159 -9.70 -16.65 -14.78
N GLY A 160 -9.18 -17.45 -15.68
CA GLY A 160 -9.45 -17.40 -17.12
C GLY A 160 -8.54 -16.44 -17.87
N SER A 161 -8.49 -15.15 -17.52
CA SER A 161 -7.60 -14.19 -18.21
C SER A 161 -6.15 -14.27 -17.77
N ARG A 162 -5.87 -14.86 -16.59
CA ARG A 162 -4.54 -14.96 -15.97
C ARG A 162 -3.86 -13.59 -15.73
N ILE A 163 -4.63 -12.49 -15.79
CA ILE A 163 -4.13 -11.14 -15.50
C ILE A 163 -3.78 -11.05 -14.01
N VAL A 164 -2.60 -10.52 -13.71
CA VAL A 164 -2.15 -10.22 -12.34
C VAL A 164 -3.10 -9.18 -11.73
N ALA A 165 -3.71 -9.53 -10.62
CA ALA A 165 -4.72 -8.71 -9.94
C ALA A 165 -4.20 -8.08 -8.65
N GLY A 166 -3.13 -8.64 -8.08
CA GLY A 166 -2.52 -8.14 -6.88
C GLY A 166 -1.32 -9.00 -6.47
N ALA A 167 -0.55 -8.50 -5.52
CA ALA A 167 0.62 -9.19 -5.00
C ALA A 167 0.93 -8.80 -3.56
N VAL A 168 1.58 -9.71 -2.85
CA VAL A 168 2.21 -9.49 -1.54
C VAL A 168 3.63 -10.00 -1.61
N VAL A 169 4.57 -9.17 -1.18
CA VAL A 169 5.99 -9.53 -1.03
C VAL A 169 6.36 -9.34 0.43
N VAL A 170 6.84 -10.40 1.06
CA VAL A 170 7.47 -10.35 2.38
C VAL A 170 8.93 -10.74 2.18
N SER A 171 9.83 -9.78 2.31
CA SER A 171 11.24 -9.97 1.96
C SER A 171 12.07 -8.80 2.48
N PRO A 172 13.38 -8.95 2.71
CA PRO A 172 14.29 -7.82 2.70
C PRO A 172 14.12 -7.07 1.37
N HIS A 173 14.04 -5.74 1.42
CA HIS A 173 13.84 -4.88 0.24
C HIS A 173 12.53 -5.17 -0.53
N ALA A 174 11.44 -5.56 0.17
CA ALA A 174 10.14 -5.75 -0.48
C ALA A 174 9.63 -4.46 -1.13
N SER A 175 9.99 -3.30 -0.58
CA SER A 175 9.73 -1.96 -1.15
C SER A 175 10.29 -1.79 -2.56
N GLU A 176 11.43 -2.41 -2.88
CA GLU A 176 12.03 -2.40 -4.22
C GLU A 176 11.44 -3.48 -5.12
N LEU A 177 11.11 -4.64 -4.54
CA LEU A 177 10.58 -5.79 -5.27
C LEU A 177 9.13 -5.61 -5.71
N ILE A 178 8.37 -4.72 -5.06
CA ILE A 178 6.96 -4.51 -5.41
C ILE A 178 6.75 -3.76 -6.72
N LEU A 179 7.73 -2.97 -7.19
CA LEU A 179 7.60 -2.15 -8.40
C LEU A 179 7.26 -2.95 -9.66
N PRO A 180 7.93 -4.06 -10.01
CA PRO A 180 7.56 -4.87 -11.17
C PRO A 180 6.13 -5.40 -11.09
N LEU A 181 5.67 -5.74 -9.88
CA LEU A 181 4.32 -6.23 -9.63
C LEU A 181 3.29 -5.11 -9.73
N THR A 182 3.64 -3.89 -9.29
CA THR A 182 2.80 -2.70 -9.49
C THR A 182 2.59 -2.43 -10.98
N ILE A 183 3.66 -2.48 -11.77
CA ILE A 183 3.60 -2.35 -13.23
C ILE A 183 2.73 -3.46 -13.84
N ALA A 184 2.88 -4.69 -13.38
CA ALA A 184 2.10 -5.82 -13.88
C ALA A 184 0.60 -5.65 -13.63
N VAL A 185 0.21 -5.16 -12.43
CA VAL A 185 -1.19 -4.88 -12.08
C VAL A 185 -1.72 -3.71 -12.91
N GLU A 186 -0.98 -2.61 -12.98
CA GLU A 186 -1.35 -1.39 -13.69
C GLU A 186 -1.51 -1.64 -15.20
N GLN A 187 -0.55 -2.31 -15.81
CA GLN A 187 -0.54 -2.63 -17.25
C GLN A 187 -1.33 -3.89 -17.58
N ARG A 188 -1.96 -4.53 -16.57
CA ARG A 188 -2.78 -5.74 -16.74
C ARG A 188 -2.01 -6.90 -17.39
N LEU A 189 -0.74 -7.06 -17.05
CA LEU A 189 0.07 -8.17 -17.53
C LEU A 189 -0.46 -9.50 -17.00
N THR A 190 -0.25 -10.57 -17.78
CA THR A 190 -0.57 -11.93 -17.35
C THR A 190 0.58 -12.54 -16.55
N VAL A 191 0.27 -13.55 -15.74
CA VAL A 191 1.33 -14.34 -15.07
C VAL A 191 2.27 -15.01 -16.08
N ASP A 192 1.77 -15.40 -17.26
CA ASP A 192 2.63 -15.98 -18.32
C ASP A 192 3.66 -14.97 -18.85
N GLN A 193 3.28 -13.69 -18.94
CA GLN A 193 4.20 -12.61 -19.32
C GLN A 193 5.25 -12.36 -18.23
N LEU A 194 4.87 -12.41 -16.95
CA LEU A 194 5.84 -12.32 -15.85
C LEU A 194 6.79 -13.52 -15.82
N ALA A 195 6.27 -14.73 -15.93
CA ALA A 195 7.06 -15.96 -15.93
C ALA A 195 8.09 -16.01 -17.08
N SER A 196 7.75 -15.41 -18.24
CA SER A 196 8.62 -15.35 -19.41
C SER A 196 9.62 -14.18 -19.39
N THR A 197 9.54 -13.28 -18.40
CA THR A 197 10.45 -12.14 -18.28
C THR A 197 11.82 -12.60 -17.78
N PHE A 198 12.89 -12.16 -18.47
CA PHE A 198 14.25 -12.43 -17.99
C PHE A 198 14.53 -11.75 -16.67
N THR A 199 14.99 -12.52 -15.69
CA THR A 199 15.45 -12.03 -14.40
C THR A 199 16.93 -12.33 -14.22
N VAL A 200 17.60 -11.48 -13.43
CA VAL A 200 19.00 -11.74 -13.03
C VAL A 200 19.02 -12.97 -12.12
N TYR A 201 19.98 -13.87 -12.33
CA TYR A 201 20.17 -15.02 -11.45
C TYR A 201 21.59 -15.03 -10.84
N PRO A 202 21.73 -15.25 -9.53
CA PRO A 202 20.67 -15.37 -8.52
C PRO A 202 20.18 -13.99 -8.06
N SER A 203 18.85 -13.80 -7.93
CA SER A 203 18.27 -12.56 -7.43
C SER A 203 16.99 -12.83 -6.62
N LEU A 204 16.62 -11.89 -5.73
CA LEU A 204 15.33 -11.95 -5.03
C LEU A 204 14.16 -11.72 -6.01
N SER A 205 14.35 -10.88 -7.03
CA SER A 205 13.34 -10.66 -8.08
C SER A 205 13.03 -11.90 -8.92
N GLY A 206 13.93 -12.89 -8.96
CA GLY A 206 13.67 -14.21 -9.55
C GLY A 206 12.47 -14.91 -8.95
N SER A 207 12.19 -14.71 -7.65
CA SER A 207 11.00 -15.27 -6.98
C SER A 207 9.67 -14.76 -7.57
N ILE A 208 9.67 -13.58 -8.22
CA ILE A 208 8.48 -13.04 -8.89
C ILE A 208 8.14 -13.88 -10.12
N ALA A 209 9.14 -14.19 -10.95
CA ALA A 209 8.95 -15.03 -12.13
C ALA A 209 8.65 -16.49 -11.74
N GLU A 210 9.24 -16.98 -10.64
CA GLU A 210 8.95 -18.33 -10.11
C GLU A 210 7.52 -18.43 -9.54
N ALA A 211 6.95 -17.33 -9.03
CA ALA A 211 5.58 -17.30 -8.51
C ALA A 211 4.52 -17.13 -9.61
N ALA A 212 4.93 -16.69 -10.79
CA ALA A 212 4.05 -16.44 -11.92
C ALA A 212 3.84 -17.71 -12.77
#